data_bbc4ce80a471dd21470cb3cec259d824
#
_entry.id   bbc4ce80a471dd21470cb3cec259d824
#
_cell.length_a   1.000
_cell.length_b   1.000
_cell.length_c   1.000
_cell.angle_alpha   90.00
_cell.angle_beta   90.00
_cell.angle_gamma   90.00
#
_symmetry.space_group_name_H-M   'P 1'
#
loop_
_entity.id
_entity.type
_entity.pdbx_description
1 polymer ?
#
loop_
_entity_poly.entity_id
_entity_poly.type
_entity_poly.pdbx_seq_one_letter_code
_entity_poly.pdbx_strand_id
1 'polypeptide(L)'
;ALKAVQGAFFKNVYRLLIDKERGPRLYLFLYAIEAEKYLPLLDFSTPKTEAETTPVAVVETVAEEKKKVYGDPDPVAPVKEQIEMDAFDRIDMRVCKVVKCSEIRKSHSCLKLVLDDGIGQRTIVSSIKSEYTPEEMVGKKIIVLANLKPARFAGVTSEGMLLAATNNACGCKVIFVDDSVPVGTVIH
;
A
#
# COMPACT_ATOMS: atom_id res chain seq x y z
N ALA A 1 -3.61 5.79 -48.52
CA ALA A 1 -2.38 5.31 -47.86
C ALA A 1 -2.05 6.13 -46.62
N LEU A 2 -1.99 7.48 -46.66
CA LEU A 2 -1.52 8.35 -45.59
C LEU A 2 -2.38 8.24 -44.30
N LYS A 3 -3.71 8.25 -44.37
CA LYS A 3 -4.62 8.13 -43.23
C LYS A 3 -4.47 6.79 -42.48
N ALA A 4 -4.14 5.71 -43.18
CA ALA A 4 -3.93 4.41 -42.55
C ALA A 4 -2.61 4.38 -41.75
N VAL A 5 -1.56 5.00 -42.28
CA VAL A 5 -0.26 5.13 -41.59
C VAL A 5 -0.37 6.03 -40.35
N GLN A 6 -1.08 7.15 -40.46
CA GLN A 6 -1.36 8.03 -39.34
C GLN A 6 -2.16 7.30 -38.26
N GLY A 7 -3.19 6.53 -38.61
CA GLY A 7 -3.97 5.75 -37.65
C GLY A 7 -3.14 4.71 -36.91
N ALA A 8 -2.24 4.01 -37.60
CA ALA A 8 -1.31 3.05 -37.01
C ALA A 8 -0.30 3.74 -36.06
N PHE A 9 0.22 4.89 -36.46
CA PHE A 9 1.13 5.69 -35.64
C PHE A 9 0.48 6.10 -34.32
N PHE A 10 -0.70 6.71 -34.34
CA PHE A 10 -1.40 7.13 -33.13
C PHE A 10 -1.77 5.95 -32.24
N LYS A 11 -2.18 4.83 -32.81
CA LYS A 11 -2.45 3.60 -32.07
C LYS A 11 -1.21 3.10 -31.33
N ASN A 12 -0.05 3.09 -31.97
CA ASN A 12 1.20 2.67 -31.37
C ASN A 12 1.67 3.64 -30.28
N VAL A 13 1.52 4.95 -30.46
CA VAL A 13 1.83 5.96 -29.46
C VAL A 13 0.94 5.80 -28.23
N TYR A 14 -0.38 5.60 -28.40
CA TYR A 14 -1.26 5.38 -27.25
C TYR A 14 -1.00 4.05 -26.55
N ARG A 15 -0.63 2.99 -27.27
CA ARG A 15 -0.19 1.73 -26.67
C ARG A 15 1.08 1.91 -25.85
N LEU A 16 2.07 2.64 -26.37
CA LEU A 16 3.34 2.89 -25.68
C LEU A 16 3.16 3.74 -24.40
N LEU A 17 2.29 4.76 -24.44
CA LEU A 17 2.18 5.73 -23.37
C LEU A 17 1.12 5.35 -22.30
N ILE A 18 0.05 4.66 -22.69
CA ILE A 18 -1.08 4.37 -21.79
C ILE A 18 -1.71 2.99 -21.97
N ASP A 19 -1.06 2.11 -22.75
CA ASP A 19 -1.52 0.75 -23.05
C ASP A 19 -2.97 0.67 -23.62
N LYS A 20 -3.37 1.70 -24.38
CA LYS A 20 -4.69 1.76 -25.01
C LYS A 20 -4.58 1.98 -26.52
N GLU A 21 -5.56 1.50 -27.29
CA GLU A 21 -5.60 1.69 -28.73
C GLU A 21 -6.13 3.07 -29.16
N ARG A 22 -6.77 3.80 -28.24
CA ARG A 22 -7.35 5.12 -28.44
C ARG A 22 -7.26 5.94 -27.17
N GLY A 23 -7.10 7.27 -27.33
CA GLY A 23 -7.01 8.23 -26.22
C GLY A 23 -7.52 9.60 -26.62
N PRO A 24 -7.44 10.61 -25.71
CA PRO A 24 -7.74 11.98 -26.01
C PRO A 24 -6.81 12.50 -27.11
N ARG A 25 -7.12 13.68 -27.70
CA ARG A 25 -6.24 14.26 -28.72
C ARG A 25 -4.80 14.33 -28.22
N LEU A 26 -3.85 13.78 -28.98
CA LEU A 26 -2.47 13.56 -28.53
C LEU A 26 -1.81 14.83 -27.97
N TYR A 27 -2.06 16.01 -28.53
CA TYR A 27 -1.50 17.26 -28.03
C TYR A 27 -2.05 17.66 -26.66
N LEU A 28 -3.34 17.39 -26.37
CA LEU A 28 -3.93 17.60 -25.05
C LEU A 28 -3.38 16.61 -24.03
N PHE A 29 -3.18 15.37 -24.48
CA PHE A 29 -2.61 14.32 -23.65
C PHE A 29 -1.15 14.66 -23.27
N LEU A 30 -0.31 15.05 -24.25
CA LEU A 30 1.08 15.44 -24.01
C LEU A 30 1.22 16.71 -23.17
N TYR A 31 0.24 17.62 -23.23
CA TYR A 31 0.21 18.81 -22.37
C TYR A 31 -0.17 18.49 -20.93
N ALA A 32 -0.98 17.46 -20.71
CA ALA A 32 -1.47 17.05 -19.39
C ALA A 32 -0.51 16.10 -18.64
N ILE A 33 0.49 15.53 -19.32
CA ILE A 33 1.50 14.65 -18.72
C ILE A 33 2.82 15.41 -18.54
N GLU A 34 3.60 15.01 -17.54
CA GLU A 34 4.97 15.49 -17.35
C GLU A 34 5.84 14.99 -18.52
N ALA A 35 6.01 15.83 -19.53
CA ALA A 35 6.70 15.47 -20.78
C ALA A 35 8.10 14.89 -20.56
N GLU A 36 8.83 15.40 -19.56
CA GLU A 36 10.19 14.94 -19.22
C GLU A 36 10.26 13.46 -18.87
N LYS A 37 9.20 12.90 -18.34
CA LYS A 37 9.12 11.48 -17.94
C LYS A 37 9.01 10.53 -19.12
N TYR A 38 8.49 11.01 -20.25
CA TYR A 38 8.20 10.21 -21.43
C TYR A 38 9.13 10.50 -22.64
N LEU A 39 9.87 11.61 -22.61
CA LEU A 39 10.85 11.94 -23.64
C LEU A 39 11.86 10.83 -23.89
N PRO A 40 12.41 10.11 -22.89
CA PRO A 40 13.34 9.01 -23.13
C PRO A 40 12.71 7.81 -23.89
N LEU A 41 11.40 7.63 -23.79
CA LEU A 41 10.66 6.56 -24.49
C LEU A 41 10.44 6.88 -25.98
N LEU A 42 10.54 8.17 -26.34
CA LEU A 42 10.34 8.65 -27.72
C LEU A 42 11.67 8.96 -28.42
N ASP A 43 12.81 8.74 -27.74
CA ASP A 43 14.14 8.88 -28.33
C ASP A 43 14.55 7.60 -29.05
N PHE A 44 14.41 7.59 -30.36
CA PHE A 44 14.76 6.47 -31.26
C PHE A 44 16.19 6.60 -31.84
N SER A 45 17.01 7.50 -31.31
CA SER A 45 18.35 7.82 -31.86
C SER A 45 19.44 6.82 -31.49
N THR A 46 19.21 5.92 -30.53
CA THR A 46 20.16 4.87 -30.15
C THR A 46 19.76 3.51 -30.71
N PRO A 47 20.58 2.82 -31.51
CA PRO A 47 20.31 1.45 -31.91
C PRO A 47 20.43 0.54 -30.69
N LYS A 48 19.37 -0.21 -30.36
CA LYS A 48 19.42 -1.27 -29.37
C LYS A 48 20.43 -2.33 -29.81
N THR A 49 21.53 -2.42 -29.12
CA THR A 49 22.43 -3.58 -29.20
C THR A 49 21.71 -4.74 -28.51
N GLU A 50 21.44 -5.79 -29.29
CA GLU A 50 20.96 -7.06 -28.75
C GLU A 50 22.05 -7.66 -27.85
N ALA A 51 21.77 -7.83 -26.59
CA ALA A 51 22.54 -8.63 -25.65
C ALA A 51 21.60 -9.52 -24.85
N GLU A 52 21.60 -10.75 -25.24
CA GLU A 52 21.38 -12.01 -24.52
C GLU A 52 20.46 -12.04 -23.29
N THR A 53 19.41 -12.76 -23.50
CA THR A 53 18.48 -13.36 -22.55
C THR A 53 19.15 -14.27 -21.54
N THR A 54 19.00 -13.97 -20.27
CA THR A 54 18.82 -14.97 -19.23
C THR A 54 17.62 -14.57 -18.36
N PRO A 55 16.67 -15.46 -18.10
CA PRO A 55 15.44 -15.10 -17.40
C PRO A 55 15.67 -15.15 -15.90
N VAL A 56 15.79 -14.00 -15.27
CA VAL A 56 15.54 -13.88 -13.84
C VAL A 56 14.12 -13.38 -13.71
N ALA A 57 13.24 -14.26 -13.30
CA ALA A 57 11.85 -13.95 -13.00
C ALA A 57 11.79 -13.04 -11.76
N VAL A 58 11.75 -11.74 -11.98
CA VAL A 58 11.22 -10.80 -11.01
C VAL A 58 9.80 -10.51 -11.45
N VAL A 59 8.87 -11.20 -10.86
CA VAL A 59 7.45 -10.88 -10.95
C VAL A 59 7.23 -9.66 -10.05
N GLU A 60 7.53 -8.46 -10.55
CA GLU A 60 6.92 -7.25 -10.03
C GLU A 60 5.47 -7.22 -10.53
N THR A 61 4.58 -7.74 -9.69
CA THR A 61 3.16 -7.41 -9.79
C THR A 61 3.01 -5.92 -9.50
N VAL A 62 3.00 -5.11 -10.55
CA VAL A 62 2.51 -3.74 -10.49
C VAL A 62 1.01 -3.84 -10.21
N ALA A 63 0.66 -3.83 -8.93
CA ALA A 63 -0.70 -3.62 -8.50
C ALA A 63 -1.11 -2.24 -9.03
N GLU A 64 -2.18 -2.19 -9.84
CA GLU A 64 -2.82 -0.94 -10.24
C GLU A 64 -3.18 -0.16 -8.97
N GLU A 65 -2.36 0.83 -8.63
CA GLU A 65 -2.71 1.81 -7.62
C GLU A 65 -3.93 2.58 -8.13
N LYS A 66 -5.09 2.18 -7.70
CA LYS A 66 -6.29 3.02 -7.78
C LYS A 66 -5.96 4.30 -7.02
N LYS A 67 -5.64 5.39 -7.73
CA LYS A 67 -5.41 6.72 -7.14
C LYS A 67 -6.67 7.09 -6.37
N LYS A 68 -6.64 6.91 -5.05
CA LYS A 68 -7.68 7.39 -4.16
C LYS A 68 -7.59 8.90 -4.11
N VAL A 69 -8.72 9.55 -4.32
CA VAL A 69 -8.85 10.98 -4.12
C VAL A 69 -9.05 11.20 -2.63
N TYR A 70 -8.07 11.79 -1.99
CA TYR A 70 -8.12 12.18 -0.59
C TYR A 70 -8.64 13.62 -0.48
N GLY A 71 -9.17 13.98 0.69
CA GLY A 71 -9.67 15.33 1.00
C GLY A 71 -8.56 16.24 1.53
N ASP A 72 -8.97 17.40 2.04
CA ASP A 72 -8.07 18.31 2.74
C ASP A 72 -7.57 17.69 4.05
N PRO A 73 -6.35 18.03 4.51
CA PRO A 73 -5.82 17.56 5.77
C PRO A 73 -6.72 17.91 6.96
N ASP A 74 -6.89 16.95 7.89
CA ASP A 74 -7.55 17.25 9.15
C ASP A 74 -6.77 18.29 9.93
N PRO A 75 -7.45 19.18 10.69
CA PRO A 75 -6.78 20.11 11.57
C PRO A 75 -5.95 19.35 12.62
N VAL A 76 -4.79 19.91 12.98
CA VAL A 76 -3.93 19.31 14.00
C VAL A 76 -4.66 19.31 15.34
N ALA A 77 -4.89 18.09 15.88
CA ALA A 77 -5.51 17.95 17.20
C ALA A 77 -4.60 18.49 18.31
N PRO A 78 -5.16 19.10 19.35
CA PRO A 78 -4.37 19.53 20.52
C PRO A 78 -3.74 18.32 21.21
N VAL A 79 -2.62 18.57 21.88
CA VAL A 79 -1.96 17.56 22.71
C VAL A 79 -2.91 17.18 23.87
N LYS A 80 -3.04 15.88 24.13
CA LYS A 80 -3.84 15.36 25.24
C LYS A 80 -3.20 15.71 26.59
N GLU A 81 -3.91 15.44 27.67
CA GLU A 81 -3.40 15.59 29.04
C GLU A 81 -2.11 14.79 29.23
N GLN A 82 -1.21 15.33 30.06
CA GLN A 82 0.03 14.65 30.43
C GLN A 82 -0.28 13.38 31.22
N ILE A 83 0.49 12.34 30.98
CA ILE A 83 0.40 11.08 31.72
C ILE A 83 1.74 10.80 32.39
N GLU A 84 1.70 10.11 33.51
CA GLU A 84 2.89 9.59 34.18
C GLU A 84 3.50 8.43 33.39
N MET A 85 4.82 8.25 33.53
CA MET A 85 5.57 7.17 32.89
C MET A 85 4.98 5.80 33.19
N ASP A 86 4.53 5.58 34.42
CA ASP A 86 3.87 4.35 34.87
C ASP A 86 2.62 3.99 34.04
N ALA A 87 1.91 5.01 33.53
CA ALA A 87 0.77 4.78 32.66
C ALA A 87 1.18 4.29 31.26
N PHE A 88 2.32 4.78 30.77
CA PHE A 88 2.89 4.34 29.51
C PHE A 88 3.50 2.94 29.65
N ASP A 89 4.21 2.64 30.74
CA ASP A 89 4.83 1.33 30.98
C ASP A 89 3.83 0.17 31.07
N ARG A 90 2.55 0.47 31.31
CA ARG A 90 1.47 -0.53 31.25
C ARG A 90 1.07 -0.92 29.84
N ILE A 91 1.54 -0.19 28.84
CA ILE A 91 1.22 -0.44 27.43
C ILE A 91 2.24 -1.41 26.86
N ASP A 92 1.79 -2.58 26.37
CA ASP A 92 2.66 -3.54 25.71
C ASP A 92 2.53 -3.37 24.19
N MET A 93 3.47 -2.64 23.59
CA MET A 93 3.58 -2.49 22.14
C MET A 93 4.69 -3.37 21.61
N ARG A 94 4.40 -4.17 20.59
CA ARG A 94 5.35 -5.13 20.01
C ARG A 94 5.39 -5.07 18.49
N VAL A 95 6.56 -5.42 17.95
CA VAL A 95 6.73 -5.68 16.54
C VAL A 95 6.19 -7.07 16.24
N CYS A 96 5.17 -7.13 15.39
CA CYS A 96 4.53 -8.38 14.96
C CYS A 96 4.64 -8.55 13.44
N LYS A 97 4.82 -9.77 12.97
CA LYS A 97 4.81 -10.09 11.54
C LYS A 97 3.43 -10.59 11.13
N VAL A 98 2.92 -10.09 10.03
CA VAL A 98 1.66 -10.58 9.45
C VAL A 98 1.93 -11.91 8.74
N VAL A 99 1.43 -13.00 9.32
CA VAL A 99 1.55 -14.35 8.77
C VAL A 99 0.45 -14.63 7.75
N LYS A 100 -0.77 -14.16 8.05
CA LYS A 100 -1.93 -14.33 7.18
C LYS A 100 -2.84 -13.12 7.28
N CYS A 101 -3.39 -12.70 6.15
CA CYS A 101 -4.43 -11.69 6.09
C CYS A 101 -5.60 -12.20 5.26
N SER A 102 -6.81 -11.84 5.63
CA SER A 102 -8.02 -12.24 4.92
C SER A 102 -9.16 -11.27 5.16
N GLU A 103 -10.07 -11.20 4.21
CA GLU A 103 -11.31 -10.44 4.35
C GLU A 103 -12.29 -11.11 5.32
N ILE A 104 -13.12 -10.29 5.96
CA ILE A 104 -14.21 -10.75 6.83
C ILE A 104 -15.51 -10.62 6.06
N ARG A 105 -16.20 -11.74 5.78
CA ARG A 105 -17.45 -11.77 4.98
C ARG A 105 -18.54 -10.84 5.52
N LYS A 106 -18.56 -10.61 6.82
CA LYS A 106 -19.56 -9.76 7.51
C LYS A 106 -19.12 -8.31 7.69
N SER A 107 -18.00 -7.90 7.11
CA SER A 107 -17.50 -6.53 7.20
C SER A 107 -16.98 -6.05 5.84
N HIS A 108 -17.39 -4.85 5.45
CA HIS A 108 -16.93 -4.22 4.22
C HIS A 108 -15.61 -3.44 4.41
N SER A 109 -15.24 -3.11 5.65
CA SER A 109 -14.08 -2.26 5.96
C SER A 109 -12.95 -2.97 6.68
N CYS A 110 -13.19 -4.17 7.25
CA CYS A 110 -12.22 -4.83 8.12
C CYS A 110 -11.49 -5.98 7.42
N LEU A 111 -10.20 -6.10 7.76
CA LEU A 111 -9.37 -7.27 7.50
C LEU A 111 -9.09 -8.03 8.79
N LYS A 112 -9.05 -9.35 8.70
CA LYS A 112 -8.56 -10.24 9.74
C LYS A 112 -7.09 -10.53 9.47
N LEU A 113 -6.24 -10.23 10.44
CA LEU A 113 -4.81 -10.51 10.40
C LEU A 113 -4.47 -11.56 11.44
N VAL A 114 -3.69 -12.54 11.06
CA VAL A 114 -3.02 -13.49 11.96
C VAL A 114 -1.57 -13.05 12.03
N LEU A 115 -1.10 -12.77 13.21
CA LEU A 115 0.21 -12.19 13.49
C LEU A 115 1.06 -13.19 14.27
N ASP A 116 2.36 -13.18 14.00
CA ASP A 116 3.39 -13.73 14.86
C ASP A 116 3.93 -12.59 15.73
N ASP A 117 3.88 -12.70 17.03
CA ASP A 117 4.35 -11.71 18.01
C ASP A 117 5.65 -12.11 18.71
N GLY A 118 6.31 -13.16 18.23
CA GLY A 118 7.55 -13.72 18.81
C GLY A 118 7.32 -14.65 20.00
N ILE A 119 6.10 -14.69 20.54
CA ILE A 119 5.69 -15.62 21.61
C ILE A 119 4.75 -16.69 21.06
N GLY A 120 3.92 -16.30 20.11
CA GLY A 120 2.92 -17.15 19.49
C GLY A 120 2.17 -16.44 18.38
N GLN A 121 1.02 -17.00 18.01
CA GLN A 121 0.16 -16.36 17.03
C GLN A 121 -1.05 -15.74 17.70
N ARG A 122 -1.39 -14.50 17.26
CA ARG A 122 -2.61 -13.81 17.66
C ARG A 122 -3.43 -13.37 16.47
N THR A 123 -4.71 -13.24 16.68
CA THR A 123 -5.63 -12.70 15.67
C THR A 123 -5.99 -11.28 16.02
N ILE A 124 -5.90 -10.37 15.06
CA ILE A 124 -6.45 -9.01 15.20
C ILE A 124 -7.39 -8.69 14.03
N VAL A 125 -8.27 -7.73 14.26
CA VAL A 125 -9.18 -7.17 13.27
C VAL A 125 -8.92 -5.69 13.16
N SER A 126 -8.76 -5.20 11.93
CA SER A 126 -8.53 -3.77 11.68
C SER A 126 -9.30 -3.27 10.46
N SER A 127 -9.79 -2.04 10.52
CA SER A 127 -10.57 -1.40 9.46
C SER A 127 -9.69 -0.72 8.41
N ILE A 128 -8.77 -1.48 7.81
CA ILE A 128 -7.80 -1.01 6.81
C ILE A 128 -8.06 -1.52 5.40
N LYS A 129 -9.18 -2.23 5.17
CA LYS A 129 -9.51 -2.82 3.87
C LYS A 129 -9.65 -1.78 2.74
N SER A 130 -10.00 -0.54 3.09
CA SER A 130 -10.06 0.55 2.11
C SER A 130 -8.68 0.94 1.59
N GLU A 131 -7.61 0.71 2.36
CA GLU A 131 -6.26 1.17 2.06
C GLU A 131 -5.32 0.04 1.62
N TYR A 132 -5.54 -1.17 2.12
CA TYR A 132 -4.66 -2.32 1.91
C TYR A 132 -5.43 -3.55 1.46
N THR A 133 -4.82 -4.31 0.56
CA THR A 133 -5.28 -5.65 0.22
C THR A 133 -4.69 -6.69 1.19
N PRO A 134 -5.31 -7.87 1.32
CA PRO A 134 -4.75 -8.94 2.13
C PRO A 134 -3.33 -9.33 1.72
N GLU A 135 -3.03 -9.31 0.42
CA GLU A 135 -1.75 -9.70 -0.16
C GLU A 135 -0.63 -8.73 0.22
N GLU A 136 -0.93 -7.42 0.20
CA GLU A 136 0.02 -6.37 0.57
C GLU A 136 0.43 -6.43 2.04
N MET A 137 -0.46 -6.94 2.90
CA MET A 137 -0.21 -7.01 4.35
C MET A 137 0.61 -8.23 4.74
N VAL A 138 0.51 -9.35 4.02
CA VAL A 138 1.23 -10.58 4.36
C VAL A 138 2.75 -10.38 4.27
N GLY A 139 3.46 -10.84 5.29
CA GLY A 139 4.91 -10.71 5.40
C GLY A 139 5.40 -9.40 6.02
N LYS A 140 4.57 -8.36 6.06
CA LYS A 140 4.94 -7.06 6.65
C LYS A 140 5.08 -7.13 8.16
N LYS A 141 5.98 -6.31 8.71
CA LYS A 141 6.13 -6.08 10.15
C LYS A 141 5.41 -4.80 10.55
N ILE A 142 4.61 -4.89 11.59
CA ILE A 142 3.74 -3.81 12.09
C ILE A 142 3.87 -3.69 13.61
N ILE A 143 3.49 -2.53 14.13
CA ILE A 143 3.42 -2.31 15.58
C ILE A 143 2.00 -2.67 16.05
N VAL A 144 1.93 -3.46 17.12
CA VAL A 144 0.67 -3.92 17.70
C VAL A 144 0.66 -3.65 19.19
N LEU A 145 -0.43 -3.06 19.66
CA LEU A 145 -0.77 -2.98 21.08
C LEU A 145 -1.30 -4.35 21.50
N ALA A 146 -0.49 -5.08 22.27
CA ALA A 146 -0.65 -6.52 22.50
C ALA A 146 -1.47 -6.87 23.75
N ASN A 147 -1.56 -5.96 24.71
CA ASN A 147 -2.22 -6.21 26.00
C ASN A 147 -3.61 -5.58 26.14
N LEU A 148 -4.27 -5.28 25.04
CA LEU A 148 -5.68 -4.91 25.04
C LEU A 148 -6.57 -6.09 25.39
N LYS A 149 -7.65 -5.83 26.12
CA LYS A 149 -8.70 -6.83 26.35
C LYS A 149 -9.28 -7.26 25.00
N PRO A 150 -9.44 -8.57 24.77
CA PRO A 150 -10.02 -9.06 23.51
C PRO A 150 -11.41 -8.47 23.27
N ALA A 151 -11.65 -8.06 22.03
CA ALA A 151 -12.92 -7.50 21.59
C ALA A 151 -13.42 -8.24 20.34
N ARG A 152 -14.74 -8.33 20.17
CA ARG A 152 -15.33 -9.07 19.05
C ARG A 152 -15.84 -8.13 17.96
N PHE A 153 -15.30 -8.30 16.72
CA PHE A 153 -15.68 -7.51 15.55
C PHE A 153 -16.12 -8.43 14.41
N ALA A 154 -17.32 -8.21 13.90
CA ALA A 154 -17.89 -8.99 12.79
C ALA A 154 -17.82 -10.52 12.97
N GLY A 155 -17.90 -10.99 14.22
CA GLY A 155 -17.84 -12.42 14.56
C GLY A 155 -16.43 -12.98 14.80
N VAL A 156 -15.38 -12.16 14.64
CA VAL A 156 -13.98 -12.51 14.91
C VAL A 156 -13.52 -11.81 16.19
N THR A 157 -12.81 -12.53 17.06
CA THR A 157 -12.17 -11.95 18.25
C THR A 157 -10.85 -11.31 17.84
N SER A 158 -10.67 -10.04 18.21
CA SER A 158 -9.42 -9.29 18.06
C SER A 158 -8.70 -9.24 19.40
N GLU A 159 -7.45 -9.68 19.43
CA GLU A 159 -6.58 -9.79 20.61
C GLU A 159 -5.50 -8.71 20.64
N GLY A 160 -5.80 -7.56 20.10
CA GLY A 160 -4.90 -6.41 20.03
C GLY A 160 -5.34 -5.42 18.97
N MET A 161 -4.53 -4.38 18.77
CA MET A 161 -4.79 -3.31 17.82
C MET A 161 -3.48 -2.92 17.12
N LEU A 162 -3.47 -2.86 15.80
CA LEU A 162 -2.33 -2.30 15.07
C LEU A 162 -2.31 -0.77 15.17
N LEU A 163 -1.14 -0.18 15.07
CA LEU A 163 -0.97 1.26 15.04
C LEU A 163 -1.00 1.77 13.60
N ALA A 164 -1.80 2.80 13.37
CA ALA A 164 -1.92 3.46 12.09
C ALA A 164 -2.16 4.95 12.28
N ALA A 165 -1.64 5.75 11.35
CA ALA A 165 -1.95 7.17 11.25
C ALA A 165 -3.14 7.36 10.32
N THR A 166 -4.13 8.15 10.74
CA THR A 166 -5.33 8.43 9.94
C THR A 166 -5.49 9.92 9.76
N ASN A 167 -5.66 10.36 8.51
CA ASN A 167 -5.92 11.74 8.15
C ASN A 167 -6.69 11.78 6.83
N ASN A 168 -7.57 12.77 6.66
CA ASN A 168 -8.35 12.91 5.43
C ASN A 168 -7.48 13.10 4.18
N ALA A 169 -6.29 13.69 4.30
CA ALA A 169 -5.35 13.88 3.20
C ALA A 169 -4.60 12.61 2.76
N CYS A 170 -4.62 11.53 3.55
CA CYS A 170 -3.87 10.31 3.21
C CYS A 170 -4.61 9.00 3.51
N GLY A 171 -5.80 9.07 4.09
CA GLY A 171 -6.53 7.90 4.60
C GLY A 171 -5.84 7.28 5.81
N CYS A 172 -5.99 5.97 5.98
CA CYS A 172 -5.40 5.22 7.07
C CYS A 172 -4.07 4.59 6.62
N LYS A 173 -2.96 5.01 7.20
CA LYS A 173 -1.61 4.48 6.91
C LYS A 173 -1.08 3.66 8.08
N VAL A 174 -0.89 2.37 7.86
CA VAL A 174 -0.29 1.45 8.83
C VAL A 174 1.18 1.83 9.06
N ILE A 175 1.62 1.82 10.31
CA ILE A 175 3.02 2.05 10.66
C ILE A 175 3.78 0.74 10.48
N PHE A 176 4.56 0.64 9.40
CA PHE A 176 5.42 -0.50 9.12
C PHE A 176 6.76 -0.34 9.83
N VAL A 177 7.33 -1.47 10.21
CA VAL A 177 8.64 -1.57 10.85
C VAL A 177 9.63 -2.18 9.86
N ASP A 178 10.87 -1.72 9.89
CA ASP A 178 11.96 -2.25 9.07
C ASP A 178 12.15 -3.76 9.28
N ASP A 179 12.47 -4.47 8.21
CA ASP A 179 12.62 -5.92 8.21
C ASP A 179 13.83 -6.40 9.04
N SER A 180 14.77 -5.54 9.37
CA SER A 180 15.89 -5.86 10.25
C SER A 180 15.49 -6.01 11.72
N VAL A 181 14.35 -5.40 12.15
CA VAL A 181 13.89 -5.49 13.53
C VAL A 181 13.29 -6.86 13.80
N PRO A 182 13.75 -7.60 14.83
CA PRO A 182 13.20 -8.92 15.16
C PRO A 182 11.73 -8.86 15.57
N VAL A 183 10.98 -9.92 15.23
CA VAL A 183 9.61 -10.11 15.71
C VAL A 183 9.61 -10.28 17.24
N GLY A 184 8.62 -9.71 17.92
CA GLY A 184 8.52 -9.71 19.38
C GLY A 184 9.28 -8.59 20.07
N THR A 185 10.05 -7.76 19.34
CA THR A 185 10.70 -6.58 19.91
C THR A 185 9.67 -5.67 20.54
N VAL A 186 9.88 -5.32 21.81
CA VAL A 186 9.04 -4.39 22.56
C VAL A 186 9.42 -2.95 22.20
N ILE A 187 8.42 -2.09 22.12
CA ILE A 187 8.57 -0.66 21.81
C ILE A 187 8.35 0.12 23.10
N HIS A 188 9.31 0.99 23.40
CA HIS A 188 9.36 1.83 24.61
C HIS A 188 9.21 3.29 24.24
#